data_d6cf9a64be8310f710caf5173504dd4f
#
_entry.id   d6cf9a64be8310f710caf5173504dd4f
#
_cell.length_a   1.000
_cell.length_b   1.000
_cell.length_c   1.000
_cell.angle_alpha   90.00
_cell.angle_beta   90.00
_cell.angle_gamma   90.00
#
_symmetry.space_group_name_H-M   'P 1'
#
loop_
_entity.id
_entity.type
_entity.pdbx_description
1 polymer ?
#
loop_
_entity_poly.entity_id
_entity_poly.type
_entity_poly.pdbx_seq_one_letter_code
_entity_poly.pdbx_strand_id
1 'polypeptide(L)'
;MTYRICLAFVLVTSPAFADAPVVEAVEISGSRVSVTLSHADTGWDHYADGWRIETEDGTVVGTRELLHPHVNEQPFTRSLTVSELPEEPIFIRARDNVDGWAPTVFYVQR
;
A
#
# COMPACT_ATOMS: atom_id res chain seq x y z
N MET A 1 40.59 18.08 -32.88
CA MET A 1 40.13 16.88 -32.12
C MET A 1 38.89 17.27 -31.38
N THR A 2 37.75 16.84 -31.88
CA THR A 2 36.45 17.07 -31.25
C THR A 2 36.08 15.81 -30.48
N TYR A 3 36.07 15.90 -29.15
CA TYR A 3 35.56 14.81 -28.30
C TYR A 3 34.04 14.93 -28.26
N ARG A 4 33.35 13.96 -28.84
CA ARG A 4 31.91 13.82 -28.63
C ARG A 4 31.68 13.03 -27.37
N ILE A 5 31.22 13.72 -26.35
CA ILE A 5 30.69 13.05 -25.14
C ILE A 5 29.30 12.60 -25.53
N CYS A 6 29.13 11.30 -25.77
CA CYS A 6 27.81 10.70 -25.81
C CYS A 6 27.32 10.58 -24.38
N LEU A 7 26.48 11.52 -23.94
CA LEU A 7 25.68 11.30 -22.75
C LEU A 7 24.65 10.21 -23.11
N ALA A 8 24.94 9.01 -22.68
CA ALA A 8 23.93 7.96 -22.68
C ALA A 8 22.95 8.29 -21.58
N PHE A 9 21.77 8.84 -21.97
CA PHE A 9 20.63 8.90 -21.08
C PHE A 9 20.17 7.48 -20.83
N VAL A 10 20.57 6.93 -19.68
CA VAL A 10 19.89 5.75 -19.15
C VAL A 10 18.59 6.23 -18.58
N LEU A 11 17.50 6.09 -19.34
CA LEU A 11 16.18 6.20 -18.79
C LEU A 11 16.01 5.05 -17.82
N VAL A 12 16.22 5.33 -16.54
CA VAL A 12 15.77 4.42 -15.48
C VAL A 12 14.26 4.60 -15.44
N THR A 13 13.54 3.75 -16.19
CA THR A 13 12.12 3.60 -15.97
C THR A 13 11.97 3.02 -14.57
N SER A 14 11.49 3.85 -13.64
CA SER A 14 11.06 3.36 -12.33
C SER A 14 10.07 2.22 -12.58
N PRO A 15 10.25 1.05 -11.94
CA PRO A 15 9.24 0.00 -12.03
C PRO A 15 7.90 0.59 -11.62
N ALA A 16 6.82 0.06 -12.19
CA ALA A 16 5.46 0.57 -12.15
C ALA A 16 4.78 0.55 -10.77
N PHE A 17 5.53 0.83 -9.68
CA PHE A 17 4.99 0.99 -8.33
C PHE A 17 4.57 2.43 -8.02
N ALA A 18 4.63 3.33 -9.04
CA ALA A 18 4.20 4.72 -8.90
C ALA A 18 2.70 4.84 -8.56
N ASP A 19 1.91 3.79 -8.85
CA ASP A 19 0.47 3.75 -8.63
C ASP A 19 0.07 2.90 -7.42
N ALA A 20 1.00 2.52 -6.56
CA ALA A 20 0.69 1.80 -5.33
C ALA A 20 -0.24 2.64 -4.44
N PRO A 21 -1.21 2.01 -3.77
CA PRO A 21 -2.05 2.75 -2.82
C PRO A 21 -1.20 3.37 -1.72
N VAL A 22 -1.55 4.58 -1.33
CA VAL A 22 -0.88 5.33 -0.27
C VAL A 22 -1.67 5.16 1.02
N VAL A 23 -0.98 4.76 2.10
CA VAL A 23 -1.56 4.74 3.44
C VAL A 23 -1.52 6.15 4.00
N GLU A 24 -2.70 6.77 4.14
CA GLU A 24 -2.85 8.13 4.65
C GLU A 24 -2.92 8.18 6.17
N ALA A 25 -3.57 7.20 6.78
CA ALA A 25 -3.75 7.14 8.22
C ALA A 25 -4.04 5.72 8.69
N VAL A 26 -3.70 5.44 9.94
CA VAL A 26 -4.05 4.19 10.63
C VAL A 26 -4.53 4.55 12.03
N GLU A 27 -5.69 4.02 12.42
CA GLU A 27 -6.23 4.13 13.76
C GLU A 27 -6.43 2.74 14.35
N ILE A 28 -6.07 2.59 15.62
CA ILE A 28 -6.22 1.34 16.35
C ILE A 28 -7.16 1.55 17.54
N SER A 29 -8.16 0.66 17.63
CA SER A 29 -9.06 0.59 18.77
C SER A 29 -9.14 -0.86 19.22
N GLY A 30 -8.45 -1.21 20.31
CA GLY A 30 -8.29 -2.58 20.74
C GLY A 30 -7.60 -3.42 19.67
N SER A 31 -8.27 -4.44 19.16
CA SER A 31 -7.77 -5.31 18.09
C SER A 31 -8.33 -4.92 16.70
N ARG A 32 -9.01 -3.79 16.60
CA ARG A 32 -9.55 -3.25 15.36
C ARG A 32 -8.58 -2.25 14.77
N VAL A 33 -8.17 -2.48 13.54
CA VAL A 33 -7.28 -1.61 12.80
C VAL A 33 -8.07 -0.98 11.65
N SER A 34 -8.09 0.34 11.60
CA SER A 34 -8.75 1.12 10.55
C SER A 34 -7.69 1.80 9.70
N VAL A 35 -7.68 1.52 8.42
CA VAL A 35 -6.69 2.04 7.47
C VAL A 35 -7.38 2.94 6.46
N THR A 36 -6.84 4.14 6.30
CA THR A 36 -7.26 5.08 5.28
C THR A 36 -6.26 5.04 4.13
N LEU A 37 -6.75 4.72 2.94
CA LEU A 37 -5.96 4.64 1.72
C LEU A 37 -6.38 5.70 0.72
N SER A 38 -5.44 6.13 -0.10
CA SER A 38 -5.71 6.84 -1.33
C SER A 38 -5.10 6.10 -2.51
N HIS A 39 -5.84 6.04 -3.59
CA HIS A 39 -5.42 5.45 -4.86
C HIS A 39 -6.34 5.95 -5.97
N ALA A 40 -5.77 6.26 -7.12
CA ALA A 40 -6.57 6.70 -8.27
C ALA A 40 -7.25 5.49 -8.94
N ASP A 41 -8.27 4.93 -8.28
CA ASP A 41 -9.05 3.83 -8.83
C ASP A 41 -9.77 4.30 -10.09
N THR A 42 -9.64 3.53 -11.17
CA THR A 42 -10.29 3.83 -12.44
C THR A 42 -11.52 2.96 -12.69
N GLY A 43 -11.69 1.92 -11.93
CA GLY A 43 -12.73 0.92 -12.05
C GLY A 43 -12.14 -0.45 -11.76
N TRP A 44 -12.81 -1.50 -12.21
CA TRP A 44 -12.36 -2.89 -11.99
C TRP A 44 -11.02 -3.22 -12.66
N ASP A 45 -10.60 -2.43 -13.64
CA ASP A 45 -9.32 -2.61 -14.33
C ASP A 45 -8.14 -2.27 -13.46
N HIS A 46 -8.29 -1.25 -12.60
CA HIS A 46 -7.21 -0.80 -11.74
C HIS A 46 -7.79 -0.17 -10.47
N TYR A 47 -7.65 -0.85 -9.36
CA TYR A 47 -8.14 -0.38 -8.06
C TYR A 47 -7.31 -0.96 -6.91
N ALA A 48 -7.31 -0.26 -5.79
CA ALA A 48 -6.75 -0.78 -4.53
C ALA A 48 -7.65 -1.94 -4.07
N ASP A 49 -7.08 -3.15 -3.97
CA ASP A 49 -7.84 -4.37 -3.70
C ASP A 49 -7.49 -5.05 -2.37
N GLY A 50 -6.66 -4.43 -1.56
CA GLY A 50 -6.37 -4.96 -0.24
C GLY A 50 -5.30 -4.22 0.52
N TRP A 51 -5.21 -4.56 1.79
CA TRP A 51 -4.09 -4.21 2.66
C TRP A 51 -3.95 -5.29 3.73
N ARG A 52 -2.77 -5.37 4.31
CA ARG A 52 -2.50 -6.32 5.37
C ARG A 52 -1.64 -5.71 6.47
N ILE A 53 -1.73 -6.31 7.65
CA ILE A 53 -0.90 -5.98 8.81
C ILE A 53 0.26 -6.96 8.81
N GLU A 54 1.49 -6.44 8.87
CA GLU A 54 2.71 -7.23 8.94
C GLU A 54 3.50 -6.86 10.18
N THR A 55 4.24 -7.83 10.70
CA THR A 55 5.29 -7.58 11.69
C THR A 55 6.58 -7.16 10.97
N GLU A 56 7.60 -6.79 11.74
CA GLU A 56 8.87 -6.32 11.19
C GLU A 56 9.57 -7.36 10.30
N ASP A 57 9.43 -8.65 10.63
CA ASP A 57 9.99 -9.75 9.83
C ASP A 57 9.10 -10.16 8.64
N GLY A 58 8.00 -9.45 8.42
CA GLY A 58 7.08 -9.72 7.32
C GLY A 58 6.01 -10.76 7.60
N THR A 59 5.87 -11.22 8.84
CA THR A 59 4.78 -12.12 9.21
C THR A 59 3.44 -11.40 9.08
N VAL A 60 2.50 -12.00 8.36
CA VAL A 60 1.17 -11.44 8.16
C VAL A 60 0.28 -11.71 9.36
N VAL A 61 -0.21 -10.65 9.99
CA VAL A 61 -1.13 -10.72 11.14
C VAL A 61 -2.57 -10.87 10.67
N GLY A 62 -2.92 -10.18 9.61
CA GLY A 62 -4.26 -10.24 9.02
C GLY A 62 -4.31 -9.47 7.71
N THR A 63 -5.27 -9.84 6.87
CA THR A 63 -5.45 -9.24 5.54
C THR A 63 -6.88 -8.75 5.39
N ARG A 64 -7.02 -7.51 4.93
CA ARG A 64 -8.30 -6.92 4.56
C ARG A 64 -8.42 -6.91 3.04
N GLU A 65 -9.35 -7.69 2.50
CA GLU A 65 -9.71 -7.62 1.08
C GLU A 65 -10.64 -6.43 0.84
N LEU A 66 -10.39 -5.70 -0.24
CA LEU A 66 -11.23 -4.62 -0.71
C LEU A 66 -11.97 -5.12 -1.95
N LEU A 67 -13.29 -5.17 -1.84
CA LEU A 67 -14.11 -5.98 -2.75
C LEU A 67 -14.59 -5.23 -3.99
N HIS A 68 -14.33 -3.92 -4.08
CA HIS A 68 -14.76 -3.11 -5.21
C HIS A 68 -13.93 -1.83 -5.34
N PRO A 69 -13.91 -1.22 -6.54
CA PRO A 69 -13.25 0.08 -6.73
C PRO A 69 -13.91 1.20 -5.94
N HIS A 70 -13.10 2.22 -5.59
CA HIS A 70 -13.53 3.44 -4.91
C HIS A 70 -13.22 4.66 -5.79
N VAL A 71 -13.84 4.72 -6.96
CA VAL A 71 -13.54 5.77 -7.97
C VAL A 71 -13.89 7.16 -7.46
N ASN A 72 -15.03 7.30 -6.76
CA ASN A 72 -15.56 8.58 -6.30
C ASN A 72 -15.41 8.80 -4.78
N GLU A 73 -14.83 7.86 -4.06
CA GLU A 73 -14.58 7.94 -2.63
C GLU A 73 -13.07 7.88 -2.38
N GLN A 74 -12.44 9.04 -2.28
CA GLN A 74 -10.99 9.12 -2.02
C GLN A 74 -10.71 10.28 -1.05
N PRO A 75 -9.90 10.07 0.00
CA PRO A 75 -9.46 8.75 0.48
C PRO A 75 -10.61 7.95 1.09
N PHE A 76 -10.42 6.67 1.26
CA PHE A 76 -11.42 5.80 1.87
C PHE A 76 -10.82 4.99 3.03
N THR A 77 -11.67 4.65 4.02
CA THR A 77 -11.26 3.97 5.24
C THR A 77 -11.97 2.64 5.36
N ARG A 78 -11.21 1.59 5.63
CA ARG A 78 -11.75 0.25 5.91
C ARG A 78 -11.03 -0.34 7.12
N SER A 79 -11.71 -1.25 7.80
CA SER A 79 -11.24 -1.81 9.06
C SER A 79 -11.09 -3.31 9.00
N LEU A 80 -10.22 -3.83 9.86
CA LEU A 80 -10.02 -5.25 10.11
C LEU A 80 -9.91 -5.45 11.61
N THR A 81 -10.69 -6.39 12.14
CA THR A 81 -10.53 -6.83 13.51
C THR A 81 -9.79 -8.17 13.50
N VAL A 82 -8.67 -8.23 14.21
CA VAL A 82 -7.89 -9.44 14.38
C VAL A 82 -8.14 -10.02 15.78
N SER A 83 -7.80 -11.29 16.00
CA SER A 83 -7.98 -11.91 17.31
C SER A 83 -7.10 -11.26 18.38
N GLU A 84 -5.88 -10.90 18.01
CA GLU A 84 -4.92 -10.22 18.89
C GLU A 84 -3.90 -9.46 18.05
N LEU A 85 -3.64 -8.18 18.39
CA LEU A 85 -2.55 -7.43 17.82
C LEU A 85 -1.27 -7.71 18.61
N PRO A 86 -0.17 -8.05 17.91
CA PRO A 86 1.10 -8.23 18.60
C PRO A 86 1.60 -6.92 19.20
N GLU A 87 2.36 -6.99 20.30
CA GLU A 87 2.95 -5.82 20.94
C GLU A 87 4.17 -5.30 20.17
N GLU A 88 4.78 -6.15 19.36
CA GLU A 88 5.90 -5.76 18.49
C GLU A 88 5.48 -4.76 17.42
N PRO A 89 6.43 -4.06 16.76
CA PRO A 89 6.10 -3.13 15.69
C PRO A 89 5.28 -3.76 14.58
N ILE A 90 4.24 -3.06 14.13
CA ILE A 90 3.40 -3.47 13.03
C ILE A 90 3.43 -2.45 11.90
N PHE A 91 3.16 -2.95 10.71
CA PHE A 91 3.22 -2.20 9.46
C PHE A 91 2.00 -2.53 8.61
N ILE A 92 1.61 -1.58 7.77
CA ILE A 92 0.56 -1.80 6.77
C ILE A 92 1.21 -1.86 5.40
N ARG A 93 0.88 -2.91 4.66
CA ARG A 93 1.24 -3.04 3.25
C ARG A 93 -0.05 -3.06 2.44
N ALA A 94 -0.12 -2.18 1.45
CA ALA A 94 -1.26 -2.08 0.56
C ALA A 94 -1.00 -2.81 -0.76
N ARG A 95 -2.06 -3.09 -1.50
CA ARG A 95 -1.96 -3.67 -2.84
C ARG A 95 -2.97 -3.07 -3.78
N ASP A 96 -2.67 -3.12 -5.05
CA ASP A 96 -3.64 -2.92 -6.13
C ASP A 96 -3.66 -4.16 -7.04
N ASN A 97 -4.71 -4.29 -7.85
CA ASN A 97 -4.91 -5.48 -8.66
C ASN A 97 -4.01 -5.58 -9.89
N VAL A 98 -3.30 -4.52 -10.24
CA VAL A 98 -2.38 -4.48 -11.37
C VAL A 98 -0.96 -4.84 -10.93
N ASP A 99 -0.45 -4.16 -9.89
CA ASP A 99 0.94 -4.28 -9.45
C ASP A 99 1.12 -5.25 -8.27
N GLY A 100 0.05 -5.63 -7.59
CA GLY A 100 0.11 -6.49 -6.42
C GLY A 100 0.53 -5.75 -5.16
N TRP A 101 1.19 -6.44 -4.25
CA TRP A 101 1.63 -5.86 -2.98
C TRP A 101 2.69 -4.79 -3.19
N ALA A 102 2.49 -3.63 -2.56
CA ALA A 102 3.44 -2.53 -2.63
C ALA A 102 4.82 -2.95 -2.06
N PRO A 103 5.92 -2.42 -2.61
CA PRO A 103 7.26 -2.74 -2.11
C PRO A 103 7.59 -2.07 -0.79
N THR A 104 6.83 -1.04 -0.42
CA THR A 104 7.02 -0.28 0.82
C THR A 104 5.90 -0.55 1.80
N VAL A 105 6.19 -0.33 3.08
CA VAL A 105 5.23 -0.48 4.17
C VAL A 105 5.10 0.82 4.94
N PHE A 106 3.96 0.99 5.60
CA PHE A 106 3.70 2.11 6.49
C PHE A 106 3.89 1.65 7.94
N TYR A 107 4.76 2.33 8.69
CA TYR A 107 4.96 2.05 10.11
C TYR A 107 3.78 2.60 10.92
N VAL A 108 3.17 1.74 11.74
CA VAL A 108 2.04 2.14 12.60
C VAL A 108 2.56 2.61 13.94
N GLN A 109 2.36 3.88 14.22
CA GLN A 109 2.65 4.44 15.55
C GLN A 109 1.48 4.17 16.50
N ARG A 110 1.80 3.70 17.70
CA ARG A 110 0.79 3.41 18.73
C ARG A 110 1.36 3.54 20.15
#